data_9cd6267cccbd028333d30531311ae9b5
#
_entry.id   9cd6267cccbd028333d30531311ae9b5
#
_cell.length_a   1.000
_cell.length_b   1.000
_cell.length_c   1.000
_cell.angle_alpha   90.00
_cell.angle_beta   90.00
_cell.angle_gamma   90.00
#
_symmetry.space_group_name_H-M   'P 1'
#
loop_
_entity.id
_entity.type
_entity.pdbx_description
1 polymer ?
#
loop_
_entity_poly.entity_id
_entity_poly.type
_entity_poly.pdbx_seq_one_letter_code
_entity_poly.pdbx_strand_id
1 'polypeptide(L)'
;LFIQLKKQSFMDVQQNLYLGGPPHGPVRSVVEGSINNQKTIVKFNYGGPDITLEKVTKDPKKWLKAITVMQKRLNYDQENQDWFWAKYKPDGTLFVENNQVRMGKDSGCIGCHQSASGNDLTFKHNETVNANVTVVN
;
A
#
# COMPACT_ATOMS: atom_id res chain seq x y z
N LEU A 1 2.48 3.40 12.36
CA LEU A 1 2.86 3.53 10.94
C LEU A 1 1.94 4.46 10.17
N PHE A 2 0.62 4.35 10.33
CA PHE A 2 -0.32 5.22 9.60
C PHE A 2 -0.11 6.71 9.92
N ILE A 3 0.11 7.04 11.17
CA ILE A 3 0.41 8.43 11.59
C ILE A 3 1.68 8.93 10.89
N GLN A 4 2.70 8.09 10.78
CA GLN A 4 3.94 8.42 10.09
C GLN A 4 3.70 8.65 8.59
N LEU A 5 2.85 7.84 7.95
CA LEU A 5 2.48 8.01 6.54
C LEU A 5 1.84 9.39 6.30
N LYS A 6 0.96 9.82 7.20
CA LYS A 6 0.33 11.15 7.12
C LYS A 6 1.34 12.28 7.33
N LYS A 7 2.18 12.18 8.35
CA LYS A 7 3.21 13.21 8.64
C LYS A 7 4.25 13.33 7.54
N GLN A 8 4.52 12.24 6.82
CA GLN A 8 5.60 12.13 5.84
C GLN A 8 5.14 12.37 4.41
N SER A 9 3.97 12.95 4.25
CA SER A 9 3.42 13.32 2.95
C SER A 9 3.16 12.15 1.97
N PHE A 10 3.16 10.90 2.43
CA PHE A 10 2.75 9.77 1.58
C PHE A 10 1.31 9.93 1.09
N MET A 11 0.48 10.55 1.92
CA MET A 11 -0.95 10.75 1.62
C MET A 11 -1.19 11.97 0.73
N ASP A 12 -0.22 12.86 0.59
CA ASP A 12 -0.36 14.15 -0.09
C ASP A 12 0.33 14.17 -1.45
N VAL A 13 1.05 13.11 -1.80
CA VAL A 13 1.74 13.01 -3.10
C VAL A 13 0.69 12.87 -4.21
N GLN A 14 0.89 13.61 -5.31
CA GLN A 14 0.07 13.42 -6.49
C GLN A 14 0.17 11.99 -6.98
N GLN A 15 -0.97 11.32 -7.09
CA GLN A 15 -1.02 9.89 -7.41
C GLN A 15 -1.25 9.67 -8.90
N ASN A 16 -0.58 8.66 -9.45
CA ASN A 16 -0.84 8.15 -10.78
C ASN A 16 -1.79 6.95 -10.66
N LEU A 17 -3.03 7.14 -11.10
CA LEU A 17 -4.05 6.10 -11.05
C LEU A 17 -3.88 5.12 -12.21
N TYR A 18 -4.11 3.85 -11.93
CA TYR A 18 -4.09 2.79 -12.95
C TYR A 18 -5.13 1.72 -12.65
N LEU A 19 -5.49 0.95 -13.67
CA LEU A 19 -6.41 -0.19 -13.53
C LEU A 19 -5.65 -1.45 -13.16
N GLY A 20 -6.28 -2.31 -12.35
CA GLY A 20 -5.69 -3.58 -11.94
C GLY A 20 -6.75 -4.61 -11.57
N GLY A 21 -6.30 -5.84 -11.37
CA GLY A 21 -7.14 -6.96 -10.97
C GLY A 21 -7.12 -7.24 -9.47
N PRO A 22 -7.98 -8.18 -9.00
CA PRO A 22 -7.99 -8.57 -7.60
C PRO A 22 -6.60 -9.10 -7.15
N PRO A 23 -6.30 -9.12 -5.82
CA PRO A 23 -7.19 -8.83 -4.68
C PRO A 23 -7.30 -7.36 -4.30
N HIS A 24 -6.50 -6.49 -4.90
CA HIS A 24 -6.59 -5.05 -4.68
C HIS A 24 -7.73 -4.45 -5.51
N GLY A 25 -8.09 -3.19 -5.22
CA GLY A 25 -9.17 -2.53 -5.92
C GLY A 25 -8.95 -2.38 -7.43
N PRO A 26 -10.02 -2.23 -8.22
CA PRO A 26 -9.91 -2.11 -9.69
C PRO A 26 -9.20 -0.82 -10.12
N VAL A 27 -9.23 0.23 -9.31
CA VAL A 27 -8.43 1.45 -9.52
C VAL A 27 -7.48 1.59 -8.35
N ARG A 28 -6.22 1.87 -8.62
CA ARG A 28 -5.20 1.95 -7.58
C ARG A 28 -4.08 2.92 -7.95
N SER A 29 -3.32 3.32 -6.94
CA SER A 29 -2.06 4.04 -7.10
C SER A 29 -1.02 3.52 -6.12
N VAL A 30 0.25 3.67 -6.44
CA VAL A 30 1.36 3.21 -5.61
C VAL A 30 2.30 4.38 -5.35
N VAL A 31 2.63 4.59 -4.08
CA VAL A 31 3.61 5.58 -3.64
C VAL A 31 4.72 4.85 -2.91
N GLU A 32 5.95 5.14 -3.27
CA GLU A 32 7.13 4.55 -2.63
C GLU A 32 7.99 5.64 -2.00
N GLY A 33 8.53 5.35 -0.83
CA GLY A 33 9.38 6.27 -0.11
C GLY A 33 10.10 5.58 1.03
N SER A 34 10.55 6.36 2.01
CA SER A 34 11.31 5.86 3.16
C SER A 34 10.78 6.47 4.45
N ILE A 35 10.61 5.64 5.46
CA ILE A 35 10.29 6.05 6.82
C ILE A 35 11.36 5.47 7.74
N ASN A 36 12.07 6.31 8.47
CA ASN A 36 13.17 5.87 9.35
C ASN A 36 14.21 5.01 8.63
N ASN A 37 14.56 5.39 7.40
CA ASN A 37 15.44 4.63 6.50
C ASN A 37 14.92 3.24 6.11
N GLN A 38 13.63 3.00 6.30
CA GLN A 38 12.97 1.75 5.92
C GLN A 38 12.14 1.98 4.65
N LYS A 39 12.45 1.23 3.60
CA LYS A 39 11.69 1.29 2.35
C LYS A 39 10.21 1.02 2.63
N THR A 40 9.35 1.90 2.17
CA THR A 40 7.91 1.83 2.43
C THR A 40 7.16 2.01 1.11
N ILE A 41 6.30 1.05 0.80
CA ILE A 41 5.45 1.07 -0.39
C ILE A 41 4.00 1.13 0.07
N VAL A 42 3.27 2.14 -0.41
CA VAL A 42 1.87 2.35 -0.05
C VAL A 42 1.02 2.23 -1.31
N LYS A 43 0.00 1.39 -1.26
CA LYS A 43 -0.96 1.25 -2.33
C LYS A 43 -2.33 1.74 -1.86
N PHE A 44 -2.87 2.71 -2.62
CA PHE A 44 -4.23 3.21 -2.41
C PHE A 44 -5.16 2.41 -3.31
N ASN A 45 -6.15 1.78 -2.71
CA ASN A 45 -7.08 0.87 -3.37
C ASN A 45 -8.46 1.51 -3.44
N TYR A 46 -8.91 1.79 -4.66
CA TYR A 46 -10.21 2.43 -4.92
C TYR A 46 -11.16 1.41 -5.52
N GLY A 47 -12.42 1.48 -5.12
CA GLY A 47 -13.44 0.55 -5.57
C GLY A 47 -14.85 1.12 -5.43
N GLY A 48 -15.82 0.42 -5.99
CA GLY A 48 -17.23 0.77 -5.91
C GLY A 48 -17.97 0.53 -7.21
N PRO A 49 -19.33 0.63 -7.20
CA PRO A 49 -20.14 0.40 -8.39
C PRO A 49 -19.79 1.36 -9.52
N ASP A 50 -19.58 0.81 -10.71
CA ASP A 50 -19.31 1.59 -11.93
C ASP A 50 -18.10 2.54 -11.82
N ILE A 51 -17.11 2.16 -11.03
CA ILE A 51 -15.90 2.96 -10.84
C ILE A 51 -15.12 3.13 -12.15
N THR A 52 -14.60 4.34 -12.36
CA THR A 52 -13.70 4.68 -13.48
C THR A 52 -12.53 5.49 -12.97
N LEU A 53 -11.46 5.57 -13.78
CA LEU A 53 -10.31 6.44 -13.47
C LEU A 53 -10.75 7.91 -13.33
N GLU A 54 -11.67 8.35 -14.18
CA GLU A 54 -12.18 9.72 -14.15
C GLU A 54 -12.92 10.03 -12.83
N LYS A 55 -13.80 9.11 -12.40
CA LYS A 55 -14.54 9.27 -11.14
C LYS A 55 -13.60 9.37 -9.93
N VAL A 56 -12.58 8.54 -9.89
CA VAL A 56 -11.60 8.57 -8.80
C VAL A 56 -10.77 9.85 -8.85
N THR A 57 -10.38 10.30 -10.04
CA THR A 57 -9.63 11.56 -10.20
C THR A 57 -10.41 12.75 -9.66
N LYS A 58 -11.73 12.79 -9.90
CA LYS A 58 -12.60 13.89 -9.45
C LYS A 58 -12.85 13.88 -7.94
N ASP A 59 -12.98 12.69 -7.33
CA ASP A 59 -13.30 12.57 -5.91
C ASP A 59 -12.64 11.32 -5.31
N PRO A 60 -11.33 11.34 -5.11
CA PRO A 60 -10.60 10.16 -4.63
C PRO A 60 -11.06 9.68 -3.26
N LYS A 61 -11.45 10.59 -2.37
CA LYS A 61 -11.89 10.21 -1.01
C LYS A 61 -13.14 9.36 -1.02
N LYS A 62 -14.07 9.65 -1.94
CA LYS A 62 -15.31 8.89 -2.07
C LYS A 62 -15.07 7.42 -2.41
N TRP A 63 -14.06 7.15 -3.23
CA TRP A 63 -13.81 5.83 -3.80
C TRP A 63 -12.72 5.05 -3.09
N LEU A 64 -11.99 5.68 -2.16
CA LEU A 64 -10.94 5.00 -1.39
C LEU A 64 -11.55 3.96 -0.46
N LYS A 65 -11.13 2.69 -0.60
CA LYS A 65 -11.63 1.57 0.20
C LYS A 65 -10.61 1.00 1.16
N ALA A 66 -9.34 0.99 0.77
CA ALA A 66 -8.28 0.44 1.60
C ALA A 66 -6.92 1.06 1.25
N ILE A 67 -6.05 1.07 2.23
CA ILE A 67 -4.66 1.49 2.06
C ILE A 67 -3.79 0.33 2.53
N THR A 68 -3.05 -0.28 1.60
CA THR A 68 -2.15 -1.38 1.92
C THR A 68 -0.71 -0.91 1.93
N VAL A 69 0.06 -1.42 2.89
CA VAL A 69 1.43 -0.97 3.13
C VAL A 69 2.36 -2.17 3.21
N MET A 70 3.50 -2.06 2.54
CA MET A 70 4.67 -2.91 2.73
C MET A 70 5.80 -2.04 3.27
N GLN A 71 6.41 -2.45 4.37
CA GLN A 71 7.56 -1.74 4.92
C GLN A 71 8.69 -2.73 5.19
N LYS A 72 9.87 -2.42 4.67
CA LYS A 72 11.08 -3.22 4.88
C LYS A 72 11.61 -2.99 6.28
N ARG A 73 11.70 -4.05 7.09
CA ARG A 73 12.21 -3.98 8.46
C ARG A 73 13.28 -5.03 8.64
N LEU A 74 14.53 -4.60 8.80
CA LEU A 74 15.70 -5.47 8.87
C LEU A 74 15.51 -6.59 9.90
N ASN A 75 15.75 -7.83 9.47
CA ASN A 75 15.64 -9.05 10.29
C ASN A 75 14.23 -9.35 10.83
N TYR A 76 13.20 -8.68 10.32
CA TYR A 76 11.83 -8.87 10.78
C TYR A 76 11.24 -10.23 10.35
N ASP A 77 11.41 -10.59 9.08
CA ASP A 77 10.88 -11.82 8.49
C ASP A 77 11.79 -12.26 7.32
N GLN A 78 12.94 -12.83 7.66
CA GLN A 78 13.99 -13.15 6.68
C GLN A 78 13.51 -14.10 5.58
N GLU A 79 12.61 -15.03 5.90
CA GLU A 79 12.06 -15.96 4.91
C GLU A 79 11.19 -15.27 3.86
N ASN A 80 10.66 -14.10 4.18
CA ASN A 80 9.78 -13.31 3.32
C ASN A 80 10.36 -11.91 3.05
N GLN A 81 11.67 -11.80 2.94
CA GLN A 81 12.39 -10.59 2.54
C GLN A 81 12.22 -9.40 3.50
N ASP A 82 11.96 -9.68 4.77
CA ASP A 82 11.84 -8.68 5.83
C ASP A 82 10.69 -7.68 5.66
N TRP A 83 9.65 -8.05 4.94
CA TRP A 83 8.49 -7.19 4.77
C TRP A 83 7.53 -7.27 5.95
N PHE A 84 7.17 -6.10 6.48
CA PHE A 84 6.03 -5.89 7.34
C PHE A 84 4.84 -5.45 6.48
N TRP A 85 3.67 -6.01 6.72
CA TRP A 85 2.46 -5.77 5.95
C TRP A 85 1.39 -5.13 6.82
N ALA A 86 0.59 -4.23 6.23
CA ALA A 86 -0.56 -3.67 6.94
C ALA A 86 -1.65 -3.29 5.94
N LYS A 87 -2.90 -3.47 6.35
CA LYS A 87 -4.06 -3.08 5.57
C LYS A 87 -4.95 -2.18 6.42
N TYR A 88 -5.06 -0.93 6.02
CA TYR A 88 -5.81 0.09 6.74
C TYR A 88 -7.11 0.45 6.02
N LYS A 89 -8.13 0.79 6.81
CA LYS A 89 -9.30 1.51 6.31
C LYS A 89 -8.92 2.96 6.01
N PRO A 90 -9.74 3.69 5.24
CA PRO A 90 -9.45 5.09 4.94
C PRO A 90 -9.28 5.99 6.16
N ASP A 91 -9.91 5.64 7.28
CA ASP A 91 -9.82 6.39 8.54
C ASP A 91 -8.54 6.08 9.34
N GLY A 92 -7.73 5.13 8.88
CA GLY A 92 -6.48 4.75 9.54
C GLY A 92 -6.58 3.59 10.51
N THR A 93 -7.76 3.05 10.73
CA THR A 93 -7.92 1.83 11.53
C THR A 93 -7.55 0.60 10.70
N LEU A 94 -7.07 -0.46 11.35
CA LEU A 94 -6.71 -1.69 10.68
C LEU A 94 -7.95 -2.51 10.29
N PHE A 95 -7.88 -3.14 9.12
CA PHE A 95 -8.86 -4.16 8.77
C PHE A 95 -8.73 -5.37 9.68
N VAL A 96 -9.89 -5.95 10.03
CA VAL A 96 -9.97 -7.25 10.71
C VAL A 96 -10.79 -8.15 9.79
N GLU A 97 -10.19 -9.21 9.30
CA GLU A 97 -10.82 -10.16 8.39
C GLU A 97 -10.63 -11.58 8.94
N ASN A 98 -11.70 -12.38 8.99
CA ASN A 98 -11.66 -13.74 9.55
C ASN A 98 -11.07 -13.78 10.98
N ASN A 99 -11.45 -12.81 11.81
CA ASN A 99 -10.96 -12.63 13.19
C ASN A 99 -9.44 -12.36 13.30
N GLN A 100 -8.80 -11.95 12.19
CA GLN A 100 -7.39 -11.60 12.18
C GLN A 100 -7.19 -10.14 11.83
N VAL A 101 -6.39 -9.44 12.63
CA VAL A 101 -5.95 -8.10 12.31
C VAL A 101 -4.98 -8.17 11.13
N ARG A 102 -5.25 -7.40 10.08
CA ARG A 102 -4.45 -7.42 8.86
C ARG A 102 -3.21 -6.55 9.03
N MET A 103 -2.26 -7.05 9.81
CA MET A 103 -0.95 -6.43 9.97
C MET A 103 0.10 -7.47 10.38
N GLY A 104 1.36 -7.16 10.15
CA GLY A 104 2.50 -7.97 10.56
C GLY A 104 2.96 -8.91 9.45
N LYS A 105 3.14 -10.18 9.76
CA LYS A 105 3.51 -11.25 8.81
C LYS A 105 2.24 -11.83 8.18
N ASP A 106 1.53 -11.01 7.44
CA ASP A 106 0.23 -11.37 6.87
C ASP A 106 0.37 -12.44 5.77
N SER A 107 -0.09 -13.65 6.05
CA SER A 107 0.05 -14.79 5.14
C SER A 107 -0.69 -14.60 3.81
N GLY A 108 -1.81 -13.87 3.81
CA GLY A 108 -2.55 -13.57 2.58
C GLY A 108 -1.77 -12.63 1.67
N CYS A 109 -1.17 -11.58 2.23
CA CYS A 109 -0.30 -10.67 1.48
C CYS A 109 0.93 -11.40 0.95
N ILE A 110 1.62 -12.13 1.82
CA ILE A 110 2.84 -12.87 1.47
C ILE A 110 2.56 -13.88 0.36
N GLY A 111 1.51 -14.69 0.50
CA GLY A 111 1.18 -15.73 -0.46
C GLY A 111 0.96 -15.20 -1.87
N CYS A 112 0.24 -14.09 -2.01
CA CYS A 112 0.04 -13.44 -3.30
C CYS A 112 1.34 -12.83 -3.85
N HIS A 113 2.08 -12.11 -3.02
CA HIS A 113 3.31 -11.43 -3.44
C HIS A 113 4.46 -12.37 -3.76
N GLN A 114 4.46 -13.61 -3.28
CA GLN A 114 5.44 -14.62 -3.68
C GLN A 114 5.41 -14.91 -5.18
N SER A 115 4.30 -14.68 -5.86
CA SER A 115 4.16 -14.85 -7.31
C SER A 115 4.55 -13.60 -8.12
N ALA A 116 5.00 -12.53 -7.46
CA ALA A 116 5.31 -11.27 -8.12
C ALA A 116 6.51 -11.40 -9.07
N SER A 117 6.43 -10.70 -10.22
CA SER A 117 7.48 -10.70 -11.23
C SER A 117 8.66 -9.78 -10.90
N GLY A 118 8.48 -8.86 -9.96
CA GLY A 118 9.54 -8.01 -9.46
C GLY A 118 10.41 -8.72 -8.44
N ASN A 119 11.63 -8.22 -8.20
CA ASN A 119 12.47 -8.72 -7.14
C ASN A 119 11.88 -8.36 -5.77
N ASP A 120 12.25 -9.12 -4.74
CA ASP A 120 11.95 -8.75 -3.35
C ASP A 120 10.45 -8.78 -3.02
N LEU A 121 9.70 -9.73 -3.60
CA LEU A 121 8.25 -9.89 -3.41
C LEU A 121 7.44 -8.66 -3.86
N THR A 122 7.95 -7.87 -4.76
CA THR A 122 7.25 -6.68 -5.26
C THR A 122 6.77 -6.88 -6.70
N PHE A 123 5.56 -6.39 -7.00
CA PHE A 123 5.07 -6.30 -8.37
C PHE A 123 5.69 -5.07 -9.04
N LYS A 124 6.02 -5.20 -10.33
CA LYS A 124 6.53 -4.08 -11.12
C LYS A 124 5.39 -3.17 -11.56
N HIS A 125 5.56 -1.87 -11.34
CA HIS A 125 4.59 -0.87 -11.75
C HIS A 125 5.29 0.30 -12.41
N ASN A 126 4.79 0.74 -13.56
CA ASN A 126 5.26 1.94 -14.23
C ASN A 126 4.64 3.22 -13.63
N GLU A 127 3.56 3.07 -12.88
CA GLU A 127 2.76 4.16 -12.32
C GLU A 127 3.14 4.49 -10.88
N THR A 128 4.20 3.88 -10.34
CA THR A 128 4.67 4.17 -8.99
C THR A 128 5.19 5.61 -8.89
N VAL A 129 4.69 6.34 -7.92
CA VAL A 129 5.16 7.68 -7.59
C VAL A 129 6.06 7.61 -6.37
N ASN A 130 7.22 8.25 -6.45
CA ASN A 130 8.14 8.32 -5.32
C ASN A 130 7.76 9.48 -4.40
N ALA A 131 7.59 9.21 -3.14
CA ALA A 131 7.49 10.23 -2.13
C ALA A 131 8.91 10.71 -1.78
N ASN A 132 9.19 11.98 -2.02
CA ASN A 132 10.47 12.60 -1.66
C ASN A 132 10.51 12.86 -0.16
N VAL A 133 10.35 11.80 0.62
CA VAL A 133 10.31 11.95 2.06
C VAL A 133 11.23 10.91 2.69
N THR A 134 12.30 11.37 3.26
CA THR A 134 13.13 10.58 4.15
C THR A 134 12.86 11.04 5.56
N VAL A 135 12.36 10.13 6.40
CA VAL A 135 12.18 10.41 7.81
C VAL A 135 13.32 9.82 8.57
N VAL A 136 14.05 10.68 9.20
CA VAL A 136 15.09 10.29 10.14
C VAL A 136 14.60 10.69 11.51
N ASN A 137 14.49 9.73 12.40
CA ASN A 137 14.21 10.03 13.81
C ASN A 137 15.42 10.64 14.47
#